data_a3a92b96b185614cca323bbf4893f0bb
#
_entry.id   a3a92b96b185614cca323bbf4893f0bb
#
_cell.length_a   1.000
_cell.length_b   1.000
_cell.length_c   1.000
_cell.angle_alpha   90.00
_cell.angle_beta   90.00
_cell.angle_gamma   90.00
#
_symmetry.space_group_name_H-M   'P 1'
#
loop_
_entity.id
_entity.type
_entity.pdbx_description
1 polymer ?
#
loop_
_entity_poly.entity_id
_entity_poly.type
_entity_poly.pdbx_seq_one_letter_code
_entity_poly.pdbx_strand_id
1 'polypeptide(L)'
;MKKLLLFAAIIITGASFTHKDISWVAIGDSITYLNEHPDESGNRITKGYMTRVVEALPYIHYTNEGYNGWTSGGIAENFDKLGIKKADVYTVFLGTNDWWGGRPLGTLDDYKNNTGNNTVYGSFRIIFNKMRALNPEAKIILITPMQRADFVYWRDYKNNAWGSYKPKNNQTLEQFSDAIKSIGNYEHCTVIDLYHNKRLSLPNLVNFKRLKDPATGEYKNYPYPQFIGVPFNPATDEYPYPDGAANMAYDGLHPSDKGFEVIAGLLEKVMKKY
;
A
#
# COMPACT_ATOMS: atom_id res chain seq x y z
N MET A 1 65.01 -38.18 -14.83
CA MET A 1 63.72 -37.99 -15.46
C MET A 1 62.91 -37.03 -14.54
N LYS A 2 62.85 -35.74 -14.88
CA LYS A 2 62.07 -34.75 -14.12
C LYS A 2 60.63 -34.67 -14.66
N LYS A 3 59.63 -35.03 -13.84
CA LYS A 3 58.23 -34.91 -14.20
C LYS A 3 57.82 -33.48 -14.05
N LEU A 4 57.44 -32.85 -15.13
CA LEU A 4 56.85 -31.49 -15.18
C LEU A 4 55.33 -31.61 -14.87
N LEU A 5 54.90 -31.15 -13.75
CA LEU A 5 53.45 -31.01 -13.39
C LEU A 5 52.94 -29.70 -13.97
N LEU A 6 52.08 -29.81 -14.99
CA LEU A 6 51.37 -28.66 -15.57
C LEU A 6 50.11 -28.37 -14.70
N PHE A 7 50.11 -27.24 -13.98
CA PHE A 7 48.92 -26.74 -13.30
C PHE A 7 48.09 -25.94 -14.31
N ALA A 8 46.96 -26.49 -14.74
CA ALA A 8 45.95 -25.74 -15.50
C ALA A 8 45.13 -24.87 -14.54
N ALA A 9 45.33 -23.56 -14.57
CA ALA A 9 44.49 -22.60 -13.87
C ALA A 9 43.19 -22.45 -14.64
N ILE A 10 42.09 -22.94 -14.09
CA ILE A 10 40.74 -22.70 -14.59
C ILE A 10 40.33 -21.27 -14.17
N ILE A 11 40.40 -20.34 -15.13
CA ILE A 11 39.84 -18.98 -14.95
C ILE A 11 38.33 -19.11 -15.11
N ILE A 12 37.59 -19.13 -13.99
CA ILE A 12 36.14 -18.99 -13.98
C ILE A 12 35.87 -17.51 -14.24
N THR A 13 35.59 -17.13 -15.48
CA THR A 13 35.04 -15.81 -15.80
C THR A 13 33.59 -15.84 -15.35
N GLY A 14 33.34 -15.32 -14.16
CA GLY A 14 31.98 -15.03 -13.67
C GLY A 14 31.34 -14.02 -14.63
N ALA A 15 30.39 -14.48 -15.45
CA ALA A 15 29.53 -13.55 -16.19
C ALA A 15 28.72 -12.76 -15.15
N SER A 16 29.14 -11.54 -14.87
CA SER A 16 28.35 -10.57 -14.12
C SER A 16 27.16 -10.24 -14.99
N PHE A 17 25.99 -10.78 -14.66
CA PHE A 17 24.73 -10.29 -15.24
C PHE A 17 24.51 -8.87 -14.68
N THR A 18 24.88 -7.85 -15.45
CA THR A 18 24.52 -6.48 -15.15
C THR A 18 23.04 -6.31 -15.47
N HIS A 19 22.20 -6.26 -14.44
CA HIS A 19 20.83 -5.80 -14.63
C HIS A 19 20.85 -4.35 -15.12
N LYS A 20 19.97 -4.03 -16.06
CA LYS A 20 19.73 -2.64 -16.45
C LYS A 20 19.06 -1.93 -15.28
N ASP A 21 19.51 -0.71 -14.95
CA ASP A 21 18.83 0.13 -13.97
C ASP A 21 17.39 0.41 -14.38
N ILE A 22 16.48 0.26 -13.41
CA ILE A 22 15.04 0.43 -13.57
C ILE A 22 14.57 1.60 -12.71
N SER A 23 13.98 2.61 -13.34
CA SER A 23 13.29 3.70 -12.65
C SER A 23 11.88 3.27 -12.25
N TRP A 24 11.52 3.49 -10.98
CA TRP A 24 10.22 3.17 -10.41
C TRP A 24 9.60 4.41 -9.77
N VAL A 25 8.38 4.78 -10.18
CA VAL A 25 7.58 5.80 -9.51
C VAL A 25 6.44 5.11 -8.75
N ALA A 26 6.40 5.32 -7.44
CA ALA A 26 5.38 4.78 -6.55
C ALA A 26 4.34 5.86 -6.22
N ILE A 27 3.19 5.79 -6.89
CA ILE A 27 2.05 6.69 -6.68
C ILE A 27 1.15 6.08 -5.60
N GLY A 28 0.83 6.86 -4.55
CA GLY A 28 0.02 6.31 -3.46
C GLY A 28 -0.47 7.35 -2.45
N ASP A 29 -1.01 6.83 -1.38
CA ASP A 29 -1.47 7.60 -0.22
C ASP A 29 -0.44 7.57 0.94
N SER A 30 -0.92 7.67 2.18
CA SER A 30 -0.08 7.64 3.39
C SER A 30 0.75 6.38 3.52
N ILE A 31 0.28 5.23 3.04
CA ILE A 31 1.04 3.97 3.11
C ILE A 31 2.33 4.07 2.28
N THR A 32 2.26 4.74 1.13
CA THR A 32 3.42 5.01 0.28
C THR A 32 4.28 6.14 0.85
N TYR A 33 3.67 7.24 1.30
CA TYR A 33 4.34 8.38 1.90
C TYR A 33 5.22 7.99 3.09
N LEU A 34 4.73 7.15 3.99
CA LEU A 34 5.43 6.71 5.21
C LEU A 34 6.76 6.00 4.95
N ASN A 35 7.05 5.55 3.72
CA ASN A 35 8.33 4.91 3.40
C ASN A 35 9.55 5.77 3.78
N GLU A 36 9.44 7.08 3.67
CA GLU A 36 10.50 8.05 3.98
C GLU A 36 10.20 8.89 5.22
N HIS A 37 9.07 8.64 5.88
CA HIS A 37 8.59 9.42 7.02
C HIS A 37 8.23 8.52 8.22
N PRO A 38 9.16 7.65 8.68
CA PRO A 38 8.87 6.74 9.79
C PRO A 38 8.57 7.46 11.11
N ASP A 39 9.07 8.68 11.29
CA ASP A 39 8.79 9.55 12.43
C ASP A 39 7.30 9.89 12.57
N GLU A 40 6.57 10.01 11.45
CA GLU A 40 5.12 10.24 11.47
C GLU A 40 4.33 9.04 12.01
N SER A 41 4.90 7.86 12.00
CA SER A 41 4.34 6.68 12.66
C SER A 41 4.55 6.66 14.17
N GLY A 42 5.28 7.64 14.75
CA GLY A 42 5.76 7.58 16.12
C GLY A 42 6.85 6.53 16.30
N ASN A 43 7.68 6.33 15.30
CA ASN A 43 8.75 5.32 15.22
C ASN A 43 8.25 3.87 15.38
N ARG A 44 7.00 3.61 14.96
CA ARG A 44 6.41 2.26 14.98
C ARG A 44 6.75 1.43 13.75
N ILE A 45 7.40 2.05 12.77
CA ILE A 45 7.98 1.39 11.60
C ILE A 45 9.43 1.81 11.44
N THR A 46 10.25 0.97 10.82
CA THR A 46 11.65 1.26 10.51
C THR A 46 11.86 1.60 9.06
N LYS A 47 11.14 0.94 8.14
CA LYS A 47 11.22 1.13 6.68
C LYS A 47 9.88 0.75 6.03
N GLY A 48 9.50 1.50 5.00
CA GLY A 48 8.37 1.15 4.16
C GLY A 48 8.72 0.08 3.11
N TYR A 49 7.75 -0.19 2.25
CA TYR A 49 7.87 -1.26 1.26
C TYR A 49 8.85 -0.96 0.12
N MET A 50 8.99 0.32 -0.28
CA MET A 50 9.90 0.67 -1.37
C MET A 50 11.36 0.46 -0.99
N THR A 51 11.75 0.93 0.20
CA THR A 51 13.10 0.70 0.73
C THR A 51 13.44 -0.78 0.78
N ARG A 52 12.51 -1.62 1.24
CA ARG A 52 12.70 -3.09 1.29
C ARG A 52 12.88 -3.70 -0.10
N VAL A 53 12.11 -3.25 -1.09
CA VAL A 53 12.23 -3.72 -2.47
C VAL A 53 13.59 -3.38 -3.06
N VAL A 54 14.06 -2.13 -2.92
CA VAL A 54 15.35 -1.73 -3.51
C VAL A 54 16.56 -2.30 -2.76
N GLU A 55 16.43 -2.62 -1.48
CA GLU A 55 17.45 -3.40 -0.75
C GLU A 55 17.56 -4.84 -1.30
N ALA A 56 16.46 -5.46 -1.72
CA ALA A 56 16.46 -6.78 -2.33
C ALA A 56 16.81 -6.77 -3.83
N LEU A 57 16.48 -5.68 -4.53
CA LEU A 57 16.67 -5.49 -5.97
C LEU A 57 17.40 -4.16 -6.22
N PRO A 58 18.73 -4.09 -5.97
CA PRO A 58 19.47 -2.82 -5.94
C PRO A 58 19.62 -2.11 -7.29
N TYR A 59 19.22 -2.76 -8.39
CA TYR A 59 19.13 -2.16 -9.73
C TYR A 59 17.81 -1.40 -9.96
N ILE A 60 16.91 -1.34 -8.96
CA ILE A 60 15.66 -0.57 -9.00
C ILE A 60 15.84 0.69 -8.18
N HIS A 61 15.47 1.84 -8.76
CA HIS A 61 15.54 3.14 -8.10
C HIS A 61 14.15 3.75 -8.04
N TYR A 62 13.62 3.97 -6.83
CA TYR A 62 12.28 4.50 -6.67
C TYR A 62 12.25 6.03 -6.52
N THR A 63 11.11 6.60 -6.90
CA THR A 63 10.66 7.94 -6.51
C THR A 63 9.35 7.77 -5.75
N ASN A 64 9.28 8.37 -4.55
CA ASN A 64 8.09 8.34 -3.70
C ASN A 64 7.13 9.46 -4.12
N GLU A 65 5.96 9.08 -4.63
CA GLU A 65 4.85 9.96 -4.96
C GLU A 65 3.62 9.56 -4.12
N GLY A 66 3.87 9.35 -2.81
CA GLY A 66 2.86 9.13 -1.79
C GLY A 66 2.43 10.44 -1.13
N TYR A 67 1.13 10.59 -0.86
CA TYR A 67 0.56 11.80 -0.29
C TYR A 67 -0.45 11.45 0.81
N ASN A 68 -0.24 11.96 2.03
CA ASN A 68 -1.09 11.67 3.19
C ASN A 68 -2.56 12.03 2.94
N GLY A 69 -3.45 11.05 3.09
CA GLY A 69 -4.89 11.25 2.97
C GLY A 69 -5.40 11.40 1.53
N TRP A 70 -4.54 11.32 0.52
CA TRP A 70 -4.96 11.53 -0.86
C TRP A 70 -5.78 10.37 -1.42
N THR A 71 -6.68 10.74 -2.32
CA THR A 71 -7.57 9.84 -3.08
C THR A 71 -7.08 9.70 -4.51
N SER A 72 -7.59 8.72 -5.23
CA SER A 72 -7.36 8.61 -6.68
C SER A 72 -7.81 9.89 -7.42
N GLY A 73 -8.91 10.49 -6.95
CA GLY A 73 -9.40 11.77 -7.50
C GLY A 73 -8.43 12.92 -7.29
N GLY A 74 -7.81 13.01 -6.11
CA GLY A 74 -6.79 14.04 -5.83
C GLY A 74 -5.56 13.89 -6.71
N ILE A 75 -5.07 12.66 -6.88
CA ILE A 75 -3.95 12.35 -7.79
C ILE A 75 -4.32 12.70 -9.25
N ALA A 76 -5.50 12.27 -9.72
CA ALA A 76 -5.96 12.54 -11.09
C ALA A 76 -6.05 14.03 -11.41
N GLU A 77 -6.57 14.83 -10.48
CA GLU A 77 -6.74 16.28 -10.63
C GLU A 77 -5.40 17.03 -10.66
N ASN A 78 -4.44 16.56 -9.86
CA ASN A 78 -3.17 17.28 -9.65
C ASN A 78 -1.97 16.62 -10.34
N PHE A 79 -2.15 15.57 -11.12
CA PHE A 79 -1.07 14.76 -11.69
C PHE A 79 0.03 15.60 -12.35
N ASP A 80 -0.34 16.58 -13.16
CA ASP A 80 0.61 17.45 -13.86
C ASP A 80 1.36 18.39 -12.90
N LYS A 81 0.67 18.88 -11.84
CA LYS A 81 1.26 19.76 -10.82
C LYS A 81 2.22 19.02 -9.90
N LEU A 82 1.97 17.74 -9.64
CA LEU A 82 2.84 16.88 -8.84
C LEU A 82 4.19 16.64 -9.50
N GLY A 83 4.27 16.86 -10.82
CA GLY A 83 5.53 16.73 -11.56
C GLY A 83 6.04 15.28 -11.63
N ILE A 84 5.11 14.32 -11.59
CA ILE A 84 5.40 12.88 -11.71
C ILE A 84 6.27 12.63 -12.94
N LYS A 85 7.37 11.92 -12.76
CA LYS A 85 8.40 11.74 -13.80
C LYS A 85 8.13 10.52 -14.67
N LYS A 86 8.73 10.52 -15.87
CA LYS A 86 8.84 9.32 -16.69
C LYS A 86 9.58 8.22 -15.92
N ALA A 87 9.03 7.00 -15.94
CA ALA A 87 9.64 5.84 -15.30
C ALA A 87 9.44 4.56 -16.13
N ASP A 88 10.27 3.54 -15.86
CA ASP A 88 10.12 2.21 -16.47
C ASP A 88 8.98 1.43 -15.81
N VAL A 89 8.74 1.69 -14.51
CA VAL A 89 7.69 1.06 -13.71
C VAL A 89 6.90 2.12 -12.96
N TYR A 90 5.59 2.00 -12.96
CA TYR A 90 4.69 2.73 -12.06
C TYR A 90 3.93 1.74 -11.17
N THR A 91 3.88 2.01 -9.88
CA THR A 91 2.90 1.38 -8.98
C THR A 91 1.83 2.40 -8.59
N VAL A 92 0.57 1.96 -8.50
CA VAL A 92 -0.55 2.79 -8.03
C VAL A 92 -1.21 2.07 -6.85
N PHE A 93 -1.06 2.65 -5.65
CA PHE A 93 -1.59 2.11 -4.41
C PHE A 93 -2.54 3.13 -3.76
N LEU A 94 -3.79 3.12 -4.20
CA LEU A 94 -4.85 4.07 -3.84
C LEU A 94 -6.18 3.32 -3.63
N GLY A 95 -7.20 4.03 -3.15
CA GLY A 95 -8.56 3.52 -3.01
C GLY A 95 -9.05 3.48 -1.56
N THR A 96 -8.17 3.35 -0.57
CA THR A 96 -8.53 3.37 0.86
C THR A 96 -9.19 4.68 1.26
N ASN A 97 -8.59 5.80 0.87
CA ASN A 97 -9.12 7.13 1.16
C ASN A 97 -10.32 7.49 0.29
N ASP A 98 -10.40 6.98 -0.93
CA ASP A 98 -11.58 7.10 -1.79
C ASP A 98 -12.80 6.48 -1.10
N TRP A 99 -12.65 5.24 -0.61
CA TRP A 99 -13.69 4.55 0.15
C TRP A 99 -14.06 5.32 1.42
N TRP A 100 -13.06 5.72 2.23
CA TRP A 100 -13.32 6.44 3.49
C TRP A 100 -13.96 7.80 3.27
N GLY A 101 -13.56 8.53 2.23
CA GLY A 101 -14.16 9.79 1.78
C GLY A 101 -15.55 9.61 1.17
N GLY A 102 -15.99 8.37 0.93
CA GLY A 102 -17.30 8.07 0.36
C GLY A 102 -17.42 8.50 -1.11
N ARG A 103 -16.29 8.51 -1.85
CA ARG A 103 -16.32 8.80 -3.29
C ARG A 103 -17.16 7.77 -4.03
N PRO A 104 -17.95 8.19 -5.03
CA PRO A 104 -18.64 7.24 -5.90
C PRO A 104 -17.63 6.33 -6.59
N LEU A 105 -17.83 5.02 -6.46
CA LEU A 105 -16.97 4.03 -7.13
C LEU A 105 -17.09 4.14 -8.65
N GLY A 106 -18.31 4.31 -9.15
CA GLY A 106 -18.62 4.25 -10.56
C GLY A 106 -18.63 2.81 -11.10
N THR A 107 -18.43 2.69 -12.39
CA THR A 107 -18.43 1.42 -13.13
C THR A 107 -17.25 1.32 -14.07
N LEU A 108 -16.95 0.12 -14.57
CA LEU A 108 -15.91 -0.06 -15.59
C LEU A 108 -16.20 0.74 -16.89
N ASP A 109 -17.47 1.06 -17.15
CA ASP A 109 -17.82 1.90 -18.32
C ASP A 109 -17.38 3.37 -18.11
N ASP A 110 -17.36 3.87 -16.87
CA ASP A 110 -16.76 5.18 -16.57
C ASP A 110 -15.27 5.20 -16.95
N TYR A 111 -14.56 4.10 -16.65
CA TYR A 111 -13.17 3.94 -17.04
C TYR A 111 -12.99 3.89 -18.56
N LYS A 112 -13.74 3.01 -19.25
CA LYS A 112 -13.66 2.81 -20.71
C LYS A 112 -13.97 4.07 -21.50
N ASN A 113 -15.01 4.78 -21.07
CA ASN A 113 -15.52 5.96 -21.75
C ASN A 113 -14.84 7.27 -21.33
N ASN A 114 -13.85 7.22 -20.40
CA ASN A 114 -13.11 8.38 -19.91
C ASN A 114 -14.06 9.51 -19.43
N THR A 115 -14.98 9.17 -18.53
CA THR A 115 -16.06 10.09 -18.07
C THR A 115 -15.56 11.19 -17.13
N GLY A 116 -14.25 11.27 -16.86
CA GLY A 116 -13.62 12.29 -16.01
C GLY A 116 -13.50 11.90 -14.55
N ASN A 117 -13.20 12.87 -13.69
CA ASN A 117 -12.75 12.65 -12.30
C ASN A 117 -13.91 12.55 -11.27
N ASN A 118 -15.11 12.17 -11.69
CA ASN A 118 -16.27 12.12 -10.77
C ASN A 118 -16.39 10.79 -10.01
N THR A 119 -15.77 9.73 -10.50
CA THR A 119 -15.79 8.39 -9.92
C THR A 119 -14.37 7.86 -9.76
N VAL A 120 -14.20 6.81 -8.92
CA VAL A 120 -12.89 6.15 -8.76
C VAL A 120 -12.43 5.54 -10.08
N TYR A 121 -13.31 4.88 -10.82
CA TYR A 121 -13.00 4.36 -12.15
C TYR A 121 -12.52 5.45 -13.11
N GLY A 122 -13.21 6.60 -13.15
CA GLY A 122 -12.82 7.73 -14.00
C GLY A 122 -11.48 8.33 -13.57
N SER A 123 -11.23 8.45 -12.25
CA SER A 123 -9.95 8.93 -11.71
C SER A 123 -8.77 8.02 -12.13
N PHE A 124 -8.94 6.71 -11.99
CA PHE A 124 -7.93 5.74 -12.44
C PHE A 124 -7.68 5.81 -13.95
N ARG A 125 -8.72 6.09 -14.76
CA ARG A 125 -8.54 6.30 -16.20
C ARG A 125 -7.63 7.49 -16.50
N ILE A 126 -7.84 8.60 -15.81
CA ILE A 126 -6.99 9.79 -15.96
C ILE A 126 -5.54 9.47 -15.57
N ILE A 127 -5.32 8.84 -14.41
CA ILE A 127 -3.98 8.46 -13.92
C ILE A 127 -3.30 7.54 -14.94
N PHE A 128 -4.00 6.54 -15.47
CA PHE A 128 -3.50 5.61 -16.47
C PHE A 128 -3.06 6.31 -17.75
N ASN A 129 -3.92 7.19 -18.28
CA ASN A 129 -3.63 7.98 -19.48
C ASN A 129 -2.39 8.84 -19.29
N LYS A 130 -2.23 9.48 -18.13
CA LYS A 130 -1.08 10.32 -17.79
C LYS A 130 0.23 9.50 -17.70
N MET A 131 0.21 8.36 -17.04
CA MET A 131 1.37 7.46 -16.99
C MET A 131 1.77 6.96 -18.37
N ARG A 132 0.79 6.57 -19.22
CA ARG A 132 1.04 6.15 -20.61
C ARG A 132 1.55 7.28 -21.50
N ALA A 133 1.11 8.51 -21.25
CA ALA A 133 1.63 9.68 -21.96
C ALA A 133 3.11 9.96 -21.60
N LEU A 134 3.51 9.72 -20.35
CA LEU A 134 4.91 9.84 -19.91
C LEU A 134 5.80 8.72 -20.47
N ASN A 135 5.32 7.48 -20.44
CA ASN A 135 6.01 6.31 -21.00
C ASN A 135 5.01 5.25 -21.46
N PRO A 136 4.76 5.13 -22.78
CA PRO A 136 3.87 4.09 -23.33
C PRO A 136 4.28 2.65 -22.98
N GLU A 137 5.59 2.42 -22.83
CA GLU A 137 6.17 1.09 -22.57
C GLU A 137 6.29 0.74 -21.08
N ALA A 138 5.93 1.68 -20.18
CA ALA A 138 6.07 1.46 -18.76
C ALA A 138 5.29 0.23 -18.29
N LYS A 139 5.87 -0.51 -17.35
CA LYS A 139 5.14 -1.55 -16.62
C LYS A 139 4.30 -0.87 -15.53
N ILE A 140 2.99 -1.10 -15.54
CA ILE A 140 2.08 -0.57 -14.53
C ILE A 140 1.66 -1.71 -13.63
N ILE A 141 1.79 -1.50 -12.31
CA ILE A 141 1.37 -2.44 -11.28
C ILE A 141 0.31 -1.73 -10.44
N LEU A 142 -0.90 -2.24 -10.43
CA LEU A 142 -1.94 -1.79 -9.52
C LEU A 142 -1.87 -2.55 -8.22
N ILE A 143 -2.03 -1.87 -7.10
CA ILE A 143 -2.06 -2.47 -5.76
C ILE A 143 -3.42 -2.16 -5.16
N THR A 144 -4.17 -3.19 -4.77
CA THR A 144 -5.48 -2.97 -4.14
C THR A 144 -5.31 -2.45 -2.72
N PRO A 145 -6.29 -1.72 -2.16
CA PRO A 145 -6.35 -1.49 -0.73
C PRO A 145 -6.16 -2.80 0.05
N MET A 146 -5.56 -2.74 1.22
CA MET A 146 -5.60 -3.83 2.19
C MET A 146 -6.84 -3.69 3.08
N GLN A 147 -7.26 -4.76 3.76
CA GLN A 147 -8.25 -4.65 4.83
C GLN A 147 -7.71 -3.74 5.93
N ARG A 148 -8.61 -3.13 6.70
CA ARG A 148 -8.23 -2.28 7.83
C ARG A 148 -9.12 -2.53 9.04
N ALA A 149 -8.51 -2.50 10.23
CA ALA A 149 -9.21 -2.40 11.50
C ALA A 149 -9.64 -0.93 11.75
N ASP A 150 -10.15 -0.62 12.93
CA ASP A 150 -10.39 0.78 13.27
C ASP A 150 -9.07 1.53 13.32
N PHE A 151 -9.02 2.67 12.66
CA PHE A 151 -7.86 3.56 12.66
C PHE A 151 -7.99 4.61 13.76
N VAL A 152 -6.88 4.89 14.46
CA VAL A 152 -6.75 6.04 15.35
C VAL A 152 -5.36 6.64 15.20
N TYR A 153 -5.29 7.91 14.79
CA TYR A 153 -4.01 8.60 14.64
C TYR A 153 -3.41 8.93 16.02
N TRP A 154 -2.17 8.53 16.23
CA TRP A 154 -1.53 8.59 17.54
C TRP A 154 -1.23 10.01 18.06
N ARG A 155 -1.15 11.01 17.17
CA ARG A 155 -0.98 12.44 17.53
C ARG A 155 -2.30 13.16 17.72
N ASP A 156 -3.39 12.64 17.14
CA ASP A 156 -4.73 13.23 17.24
C ASP A 156 -5.78 12.13 17.19
N TYR A 157 -6.28 11.72 18.35
CA TYR A 157 -7.28 10.65 18.48
C TYR A 157 -8.63 10.98 17.84
N LYS A 158 -8.91 12.29 17.59
CA LYS A 158 -10.11 12.70 16.84
C LYS A 158 -10.02 12.31 15.37
N ASN A 159 -8.79 12.17 14.84
CA ASN A 159 -8.55 11.58 13.53
C ASN A 159 -8.63 10.05 13.65
N ASN A 160 -9.85 9.53 13.54
CA ASN A 160 -10.13 8.11 13.65
C ASN A 160 -11.19 7.67 12.62
N ALA A 161 -11.24 6.38 12.36
CA ALA A 161 -12.14 5.79 11.39
C ALA A 161 -12.41 4.31 11.73
N TRP A 162 -13.61 3.82 11.45
CA TRP A 162 -13.90 2.38 11.60
C TRP A 162 -13.22 1.54 10.52
N GLY A 163 -13.13 0.24 10.79
CA GLY A 163 -12.51 -0.74 9.90
C GLY A 163 -13.33 -1.12 8.67
N SER A 164 -12.71 -1.90 7.78
CA SER A 164 -13.32 -2.36 6.53
C SER A 164 -14.43 -3.41 6.71
N TYR A 165 -14.68 -3.84 7.94
CA TYR A 165 -15.83 -4.69 8.30
C TYR A 165 -17.18 -3.98 8.19
N LYS A 166 -17.20 -2.65 8.00
CA LYS A 166 -18.40 -1.81 7.91
C LYS A 166 -18.36 -0.98 6.63
N PRO A 167 -19.45 -0.93 5.85
CA PRO A 167 -19.51 -0.11 4.64
C PRO A 167 -19.49 1.38 4.95
N LYS A 168 -19.02 2.17 3.99
CA LYS A 168 -19.09 3.64 3.97
C LYS A 168 -19.97 4.06 2.79
N ASN A 169 -21.01 4.86 3.04
CA ASN A 169 -21.97 5.28 2.00
C ASN A 169 -22.47 4.10 1.14
N ASN A 170 -22.85 3.00 1.78
CA ASN A 170 -23.29 1.74 1.16
C ASN A 170 -22.27 1.08 0.23
N GLN A 171 -20.99 1.45 0.30
CA GLN A 171 -19.89 0.86 -0.45
C GLN A 171 -18.92 0.17 0.51
N THR A 172 -18.48 -1.04 0.18
CA THR A 172 -17.45 -1.76 0.95
C THR A 172 -16.06 -1.49 0.38
N LEU A 173 -15.02 -1.58 1.20
CA LEU A 173 -13.63 -1.45 0.71
C LEU A 173 -13.27 -2.58 -0.29
N GLU A 174 -13.92 -3.74 -0.17
CA GLU A 174 -13.80 -4.84 -1.11
C GLU A 174 -14.20 -4.45 -2.53
N GLN A 175 -15.31 -3.70 -2.69
CA GLN A 175 -15.75 -3.21 -3.99
C GLN A 175 -14.70 -2.30 -4.65
N PHE A 176 -13.95 -1.49 -3.87
CA PHE A 176 -12.84 -0.69 -4.39
C PHE A 176 -11.66 -1.57 -4.81
N SER A 177 -11.37 -2.61 -4.05
CA SER A 177 -10.36 -3.62 -4.44
C SER A 177 -10.73 -4.30 -5.76
N ASP A 178 -11.98 -4.74 -5.89
CA ASP A 178 -12.47 -5.42 -7.10
C ASP A 178 -12.52 -4.48 -8.31
N ALA A 179 -12.81 -3.21 -8.12
CA ALA A 179 -12.73 -2.21 -9.17
C ALA A 179 -11.29 -2.07 -9.71
N ILE A 180 -10.30 -2.01 -8.83
CA ILE A 180 -8.88 -1.94 -9.21
C ILE A 180 -8.46 -3.22 -9.97
N LYS A 181 -8.93 -4.40 -9.53
CA LYS A 181 -8.71 -5.66 -10.25
C LYS A 181 -9.37 -5.65 -11.63
N SER A 182 -10.59 -5.11 -11.74
CA SER A 182 -11.29 -4.97 -13.03
C SER A 182 -10.52 -4.07 -13.99
N ILE A 183 -9.97 -2.95 -13.50
CA ILE A 183 -9.11 -2.06 -14.30
C ILE A 183 -7.85 -2.80 -14.75
N GLY A 184 -7.19 -3.50 -13.84
CA GLY A 184 -5.98 -4.27 -14.16
C GLY A 184 -6.22 -5.34 -15.22
N ASN A 185 -7.35 -6.04 -15.14
CA ASN A 185 -7.75 -7.02 -16.14
C ASN A 185 -8.02 -6.35 -17.51
N TYR A 186 -8.70 -5.22 -17.52
CA TYR A 186 -8.98 -4.47 -18.74
C TYR A 186 -7.72 -3.93 -19.43
N GLU A 187 -6.78 -3.40 -18.65
CA GLU A 187 -5.49 -2.85 -19.14
C GLU A 187 -4.41 -3.93 -19.33
N HIS A 188 -4.69 -5.20 -19.03
CA HIS A 188 -3.73 -6.31 -19.08
C HIS A 188 -2.45 -6.02 -18.27
N CYS A 189 -2.58 -5.35 -17.13
CA CYS A 189 -1.47 -5.03 -16.25
C CYS A 189 -1.47 -5.91 -14.98
N THR A 190 -0.34 -5.94 -14.30
CA THR A 190 -0.21 -6.70 -13.05
C THR A 190 -1.02 -6.07 -11.94
N VAL A 191 -1.75 -6.90 -11.18
CA VAL A 191 -2.45 -6.49 -9.95
C VAL A 191 -1.89 -7.27 -8.77
N ILE A 192 -1.51 -6.55 -7.71
CA ILE A 192 -1.18 -7.12 -6.41
C ILE A 192 -2.41 -6.95 -5.52
N ASP A 193 -3.11 -8.06 -5.28
CA ASP A 193 -4.33 -8.08 -4.48
C ASP A 193 -3.98 -8.22 -2.99
N LEU A 194 -3.93 -7.08 -2.27
CA LEU A 194 -3.69 -7.05 -0.83
C LEU A 194 -4.96 -7.32 -0.03
N TYR A 195 -6.14 -6.95 -0.56
CA TYR A 195 -7.40 -7.11 0.15
C TYR A 195 -7.70 -8.56 0.50
N HIS A 196 -7.46 -9.46 -0.45
CA HIS A 196 -7.68 -10.90 -0.28
C HIS A 196 -6.43 -11.65 0.22
N ASN A 197 -5.36 -10.93 0.56
CA ASN A 197 -4.17 -11.56 1.14
C ASN A 197 -4.45 -11.99 2.59
N LYS A 198 -4.41 -13.30 2.84
CA LYS A 198 -4.72 -13.87 4.16
C LYS A 198 -3.87 -13.30 5.30
N ARG A 199 -2.63 -12.91 5.04
CA ARG A 199 -1.74 -12.31 6.05
C ARG A 199 -2.18 -10.90 6.45
N LEU A 200 -2.81 -10.15 5.53
CA LEU A 200 -3.28 -8.78 5.71
C LEU A 200 -4.80 -8.71 5.97
N SER A 201 -5.41 -9.80 6.39
CA SER A 201 -6.83 -9.86 6.73
C SER A 201 -7.11 -9.30 8.13
N LEU A 202 -8.35 -8.84 8.37
CA LEU A 202 -8.80 -8.23 9.63
C LEU A 202 -8.31 -8.93 10.91
N PRO A 203 -8.38 -10.29 11.05
CA PRO A 203 -7.89 -10.96 12.25
C PRO A 203 -6.38 -10.80 12.51
N ASN A 204 -5.61 -10.46 11.47
CA ASN A 204 -4.16 -10.39 11.54
C ASN A 204 -3.63 -8.95 11.59
N LEU A 205 -4.47 -7.93 11.43
CA LEU A 205 -3.99 -6.54 11.35
C LEU A 205 -3.42 -6.08 12.68
N VAL A 206 -4.14 -6.31 13.76
CA VAL A 206 -3.71 -5.96 15.12
C VAL A 206 -3.93 -7.13 16.06
N ASN A 207 -3.09 -7.26 17.08
CA ASN A 207 -3.26 -8.31 18.10
C ASN A 207 -4.50 -8.02 18.95
N PHE A 208 -4.74 -6.74 19.28
CA PHE A 208 -5.89 -6.27 20.03
C PHE A 208 -6.07 -4.76 19.86
N LYS A 209 -7.21 -4.26 20.30
CA LYS A 209 -7.50 -2.86 20.57
C LYS A 209 -7.75 -2.70 22.06
N ARG A 210 -7.04 -1.79 22.73
CA ARG A 210 -7.20 -1.54 24.16
C ARG A 210 -8.28 -0.50 24.38
N LEU A 211 -9.39 -0.89 24.95
CA LEU A 211 -10.58 -0.06 25.12
C LEU A 211 -11.13 -0.17 26.53
N LYS A 212 -11.88 0.85 26.99
CA LYS A 212 -12.67 0.78 28.21
C LYS A 212 -13.80 -0.23 28.06
N ASP A 213 -13.89 -1.14 29.01
CA ASP A 213 -15.05 -2.01 29.14
C ASP A 213 -16.27 -1.18 29.57
N PRO A 214 -17.36 -1.16 28.80
CA PRO A 214 -18.53 -0.34 29.11
C PRO A 214 -19.19 -0.70 30.44
N ALA A 215 -19.04 -1.93 30.92
CA ALA A 215 -19.67 -2.42 32.15
C ALA A 215 -18.85 -2.06 33.41
N THR A 216 -17.51 -2.05 33.30
CA THR A 216 -16.62 -1.87 34.47
C THR A 216 -15.86 -0.55 34.44
N GLY A 217 -15.71 0.09 33.29
CA GLY A 217 -14.86 1.27 33.09
C GLY A 217 -13.34 0.96 33.07
N GLU A 218 -12.96 -0.29 33.23
CA GLU A 218 -11.55 -0.71 33.19
C GLU A 218 -11.07 -0.93 31.75
N TYR A 219 -9.80 -0.67 31.47
CA TYR A 219 -9.20 -0.95 30.16
C TYR A 219 -8.91 -2.43 29.97
N LYS A 220 -9.39 -2.99 28.86
CA LYS A 220 -9.17 -4.38 28.45
C LYS A 220 -8.65 -4.45 27.01
N ASN A 221 -7.94 -5.52 26.70
CA ASN A 221 -7.45 -5.82 25.36
C ASN A 221 -8.49 -6.67 24.62
N TYR A 222 -9.06 -6.12 23.56
CA TYR A 222 -10.07 -6.78 22.73
C TYR A 222 -9.45 -7.19 21.38
N PRO A 223 -9.24 -8.49 21.13
CA PRO A 223 -8.85 -8.97 19.81
C PRO A 223 -10.01 -8.85 18.81
N TYR A 224 -9.72 -8.93 17.51
CA TYR A 224 -10.78 -9.03 16.49
C TYR A 224 -11.55 -10.36 16.66
N PRO A 225 -12.88 -10.37 16.52
CA PRO A 225 -13.79 -9.25 16.25
C PRO A 225 -14.32 -8.53 17.51
N GLN A 226 -13.84 -8.86 18.69
CA GLN A 226 -14.41 -8.43 19.98
C GLN A 226 -14.40 -6.92 20.20
N PHE A 227 -13.49 -6.19 19.56
CA PHE A 227 -13.45 -4.71 19.67
C PHE A 227 -14.56 -4.02 18.86
N ILE A 228 -15.23 -4.75 17.93
CA ILE A 228 -16.28 -4.16 17.10
C ILE A 228 -17.47 -3.76 17.98
N GLY A 229 -17.81 -2.47 17.94
CA GLY A 229 -18.91 -1.92 18.72
C GLY A 229 -18.55 -1.52 20.16
N VAL A 230 -17.32 -1.80 20.63
CA VAL A 230 -16.84 -1.25 21.91
C VAL A 230 -16.57 0.24 21.71
N PRO A 231 -17.18 1.15 22.50
CA PRO A 231 -17.00 2.59 22.35
C PRO A 231 -15.54 3.03 22.54
N PHE A 232 -15.14 4.04 21.79
CA PHE A 232 -13.89 4.76 21.97
C PHE A 232 -14.18 6.26 22.01
N ASN A 233 -13.76 6.92 23.09
CA ASN A 233 -13.91 8.37 23.23
C ASN A 233 -12.55 9.05 23.04
N PRO A 234 -12.32 9.74 21.90
CA PRO A 234 -11.02 10.35 21.61
C PRO A 234 -10.64 11.52 22.53
N ALA A 235 -11.57 12.01 23.35
CA ALA A 235 -11.30 13.09 24.30
C ALA A 235 -10.81 12.60 25.67
N THR A 236 -11.11 11.36 26.05
CA THR A 236 -10.86 10.85 27.42
C THR A 236 -10.15 9.51 27.46
N ASP A 237 -10.13 8.76 26.37
CA ASP A 237 -9.58 7.42 26.39
C ASP A 237 -8.08 7.41 26.06
N GLU A 238 -7.38 6.38 26.54
CA GLU A 238 -5.99 6.11 26.15
C GLU A 238 -5.90 5.77 24.68
N TYR A 239 -4.68 5.92 24.11
CA TYR A 239 -4.42 5.47 22.75
C TYR A 239 -4.70 3.96 22.61
N PRO A 240 -5.56 3.54 21.68
CA PRO A 240 -6.05 2.17 21.68
C PRO A 240 -5.06 1.14 21.12
N TYR A 241 -3.92 1.58 20.58
CA TYR A 241 -2.87 0.72 20.03
C TYR A 241 -1.54 0.94 20.74
N PRO A 242 -1.42 0.54 22.04
CA PRO A 242 -0.16 0.59 22.76
C PRO A 242 0.84 -0.42 22.20
N ASP A 243 2.07 -0.42 22.74
CA ASP A 243 3.08 -1.42 22.40
C ASP A 243 2.52 -2.84 22.62
N GLY A 244 2.80 -3.72 21.67
CA GLY A 244 2.23 -5.08 21.64
C GLY A 244 0.86 -5.20 20.93
N ALA A 245 0.13 -4.12 20.68
CA ALA A 245 -1.09 -4.15 19.88
C ALA A 245 -0.83 -4.35 18.39
N ALA A 246 0.29 -3.85 17.88
CA ALA A 246 0.66 -3.96 16.47
C ALA A 246 0.92 -5.42 16.05
N ASN A 247 0.43 -5.77 14.85
CA ASN A 247 0.81 -6.99 14.14
C ASN A 247 1.11 -6.66 12.68
N MET A 248 0.20 -6.84 11.73
CA MET A 248 0.40 -6.42 10.33
C MET A 248 0.16 -4.91 10.12
N ALA A 249 -0.61 -4.28 11.01
CA ALA A 249 -0.78 -2.83 11.08
C ALA A 249 -0.42 -2.33 12.48
N TYR A 250 0.06 -1.06 12.60
CA TYR A 250 0.43 -0.51 13.90
C TYR A 250 -0.64 0.38 14.54
N ASP A 251 -1.59 0.88 13.73
CA ASP A 251 -2.67 1.79 14.17
C ASP A 251 -4.05 1.38 13.62
N GLY A 252 -4.16 0.14 13.14
CA GLY A 252 -5.34 -0.43 12.52
C GLY A 252 -5.45 -0.22 11.01
N LEU A 253 -4.71 0.74 10.44
CA LEU A 253 -4.70 1.06 9.00
C LEU A 253 -3.33 0.88 8.37
N HIS A 254 -2.34 1.60 8.89
CA HIS A 254 -1.01 1.65 8.28
C HIS A 254 -0.21 0.39 8.62
N PRO A 255 0.48 -0.20 7.62
CA PRO A 255 1.27 -1.40 7.85
C PRO A 255 2.38 -1.18 8.88
N SER A 256 2.58 -2.16 9.75
CA SER A 256 3.79 -2.29 10.56
C SER A 256 4.97 -2.75 9.67
N ASP A 257 6.17 -2.89 10.26
CA ASP A 257 7.30 -3.52 9.54
C ASP A 257 6.95 -4.89 8.97
N LYS A 258 6.20 -5.72 9.70
CA LYS A 258 5.70 -7.03 9.22
C LYS A 258 4.74 -6.87 8.02
N GLY A 259 3.85 -5.87 8.07
CA GLY A 259 2.94 -5.58 6.97
C GLY A 259 3.69 -5.10 5.73
N PHE A 260 4.66 -4.20 5.90
CA PHE A 260 5.50 -3.72 4.81
C PHE A 260 6.37 -4.82 4.20
N GLU A 261 6.87 -5.79 4.99
CA GLU A 261 7.56 -6.98 4.48
C GLU A 261 6.67 -7.83 3.57
N VAL A 262 5.39 -7.98 3.91
CA VAL A 262 4.43 -8.69 3.04
C VAL A 262 4.26 -7.98 1.72
N ILE A 263 4.04 -6.66 1.75
CA ILE A 263 3.84 -5.84 0.55
C ILE A 263 5.10 -5.86 -0.32
N ALA A 264 6.28 -5.64 0.28
CA ALA A 264 7.56 -5.68 -0.41
C ALA A 264 7.82 -7.02 -1.07
N GLY A 265 7.64 -8.13 -0.36
CA GLY A 265 7.86 -9.47 -0.92
C GLY A 265 6.92 -9.84 -2.08
N LEU A 266 5.72 -9.23 -2.16
CA LEU A 266 4.83 -9.36 -3.31
C LEU A 266 5.33 -8.54 -4.50
N LEU A 267 5.80 -7.32 -4.26
CA LEU A 267 6.38 -6.45 -5.28
C LEU A 267 7.69 -7.02 -5.85
N GLU A 268 8.58 -7.51 -4.99
CA GLU A 268 9.84 -8.17 -5.40
C GLU A 268 9.59 -9.34 -6.37
N LYS A 269 8.58 -10.18 -6.08
CA LYS A 269 8.22 -11.31 -6.97
C LYS A 269 7.80 -10.87 -8.36
N VAL A 270 7.22 -9.67 -8.48
CA VAL A 270 6.82 -9.09 -9.77
C VAL A 270 8.00 -8.39 -10.43
N MET A 271 8.66 -7.50 -9.70
CA MET A 271 9.67 -6.59 -10.26
C MET A 271 10.97 -7.29 -10.67
N LYS A 272 11.35 -8.40 -10.01
CA LYS A 272 12.52 -9.19 -10.41
C LYS A 272 12.41 -9.83 -11.81
N LYS A 273 11.25 -9.72 -12.45
CA LYS A 273 11.01 -10.23 -13.82
C LYS A 273 11.30 -9.16 -14.88
N TYR A 274 11.56 -7.95 -14.48
CA TYR A 274 11.84 -6.81 -15.36
C TYR A 274 13.34 -6.57 -15.46
#